data_f859ea632a79df46dfa370802c5c3526
#
_entry.id   f859ea632a79df46dfa370802c5c3526
#
_cell.length_a   1.000
_cell.length_b   1.000
_cell.length_c   1.000
_cell.angle_alpha   90.00
_cell.angle_beta   90.00
_cell.angle_gamma   90.00
#
_symmetry.space_group_name_H-M   'P 1'
#
loop_
_entity.id
_entity.type
_entity.pdbx_description
1 polymer ?
#
loop_
_entity_poly.entity_id
_entity_poly.type
_entity_poly.pdbx_seq_one_letter_code
_entity_poly.pdbx_strand_id
1 'polypeptide(L)'
;GYKLAGLSSATRTFVLVSQPQIASVQALKGKRLYLPQQDSLRSYIARGMLDQAKMSLKDLGKVEFQNTRGAGLNALGLGATDATVAESSEAEKWLAANPGKGRVLLTSRETPAGLAVLSHKNVAAELQTKIARWATAPEGVLPGQPALAAASADGEQKLVYLASLGIHTPDALDGVTRVSAEDVAKLIAGNEKPALVDTRSAQEFNNETIQGAISAPYGEKSLKERDYDAKLDDLSAIGKLDKSKPTVFFCNGPECWKSYKAAEQAKKMGFAKVYWLRSGMPEWRAKNLPVRKQG
;
A
#
# COMPACT_ATOMS: atom_id res chain seq x y z
N GLY A 1 0.84 -9.12 16.35
CA GLY A 1 -0.46 -8.52 16.16
C GLY A 1 -0.68 -7.32 17.05
N TYR A 2 -1.74 -6.58 16.75
CA TYR A 2 -2.13 -5.36 17.46
C TYR A 2 -3.54 -5.53 18.03
N LYS A 3 -3.84 -4.76 19.07
CA LYS A 3 -5.18 -4.60 19.65
C LYS A 3 -5.61 -3.14 19.45
N LEU A 4 -6.87 -2.93 19.14
CA LEU A 4 -7.46 -1.60 19.09
C LEU A 4 -7.59 -1.05 20.52
N ALA A 5 -7.10 0.18 20.73
CA ALA A 5 -7.22 0.89 22.01
C ALA A 5 -8.25 2.03 21.92
N GLY A 6 -8.35 2.68 20.76
CA GLY A 6 -9.34 3.71 20.50
C GLY A 6 -9.46 3.98 19.00
N LEU A 7 -10.64 4.42 18.56
CA LEU A 7 -10.94 4.70 17.16
C LEU A 7 -11.79 5.97 17.05
N SER A 8 -11.52 6.79 16.05
CA SER A 8 -12.40 7.91 15.72
C SER A 8 -13.83 7.41 15.47
N SER A 9 -14.83 8.07 16.05
CA SER A 9 -16.24 7.78 15.81
C SER A 9 -16.69 8.19 14.40
N ALA A 10 -15.93 9.06 13.73
CA ALA A 10 -16.25 9.48 12.38
C ALA A 10 -16.03 8.33 11.39
N THR A 11 -16.98 8.17 10.49
CA THR A 11 -16.91 7.22 9.38
C THR A 11 -17.04 7.95 8.05
N ARG A 12 -16.63 7.29 6.98
CA ARG A 12 -16.81 7.75 5.60
C ARG A 12 -17.07 6.58 4.68
N THR A 13 -17.74 6.88 3.58
CA THR A 13 -17.92 5.97 2.46
C THR A 13 -17.28 6.57 1.21
N PHE A 14 -17.02 5.71 0.26
CA PHE A 14 -16.54 6.09 -1.07
C PHE A 14 -17.51 5.63 -2.13
N VAL A 15 -17.53 6.36 -3.23
CA VAL A 15 -18.39 6.04 -4.37
C VAL A 15 -17.55 5.90 -5.64
N LEU A 16 -17.89 4.90 -6.45
CA LEU A 16 -17.43 4.77 -7.82
C LEU A 16 -18.35 5.62 -8.70
N VAL A 17 -17.82 6.71 -9.21
CA VAL A 17 -18.52 7.65 -10.08
C VAL A 17 -18.08 7.45 -11.51
N SER A 18 -19.02 7.37 -12.42
CA SER A 18 -18.76 7.21 -13.86
C SER A 18 -19.42 8.31 -14.69
N GLN A 19 -19.03 8.37 -15.96
CA GLN A 19 -19.78 9.15 -16.96
C GLN A 19 -21.22 8.65 -17.07
N PRO A 20 -22.20 9.54 -17.38
CA PRO A 20 -23.64 9.22 -17.33
C PRO A 20 -24.07 8.02 -18.18
N GLN A 21 -23.43 7.84 -19.33
CA GLN A 21 -23.70 6.74 -20.28
C GLN A 21 -23.25 5.37 -19.81
N ILE A 22 -22.41 5.29 -18.77
CA ILE A 22 -21.95 4.03 -18.18
C ILE A 22 -22.92 3.63 -17.09
N ALA A 23 -23.76 2.66 -17.35
CA ALA A 23 -24.91 2.33 -16.51
C ALA A 23 -24.63 1.27 -15.43
N SER A 24 -23.50 0.54 -15.52
CA SER A 24 -23.15 -0.50 -14.57
C SER A 24 -21.63 -0.62 -14.41
N VAL A 25 -21.18 -1.32 -13.36
CA VAL A 25 -19.75 -1.59 -13.13
C VAL A 25 -19.19 -2.43 -14.26
N GLN A 26 -19.95 -3.42 -14.77
CA GLN A 26 -19.51 -4.28 -15.88
C GLN A 26 -19.28 -3.49 -17.16
N ALA A 27 -20.02 -2.38 -17.36
CA ALA A 27 -19.82 -1.49 -18.51
C ALA A 27 -18.51 -0.69 -18.45
N LEU A 28 -17.75 -0.78 -17.35
CA LEU A 28 -16.40 -0.23 -17.23
C LEU A 28 -15.34 -1.09 -17.95
N LYS A 29 -15.67 -2.28 -18.40
CA LYS A 29 -14.71 -3.12 -19.14
C LYS A 29 -14.17 -2.35 -20.35
N GLY A 30 -12.84 -2.29 -20.47
CA GLY A 30 -12.14 -1.55 -21.52
C GLY A 30 -12.19 -0.02 -21.38
N LYS A 31 -12.76 0.54 -20.29
CA LYS A 31 -12.86 1.98 -20.02
C LYS A 31 -11.67 2.49 -19.20
N ARG A 32 -11.53 3.81 -19.13
CA ARG A 32 -10.48 4.49 -18.35
C ARG A 32 -10.94 4.70 -16.91
N LEU A 33 -10.07 4.37 -15.96
CA LEU A 33 -10.27 4.65 -14.54
C LEU A 33 -9.15 5.56 -14.04
N TYR A 34 -9.52 6.63 -13.36
CA TYR A 34 -8.58 7.53 -12.71
C TYR A 34 -8.60 7.30 -11.19
N LEU A 35 -7.44 7.05 -10.60
CA LEU A 35 -7.26 6.81 -9.18
C LEU A 35 -6.10 7.66 -8.63
N PRO A 36 -6.06 7.89 -7.30
CA PRO A 36 -4.85 8.36 -6.63
C PRO A 36 -3.72 7.31 -6.71
N GLN A 37 -2.68 7.46 -5.90
CA GLN A 37 -1.59 6.48 -5.83
C GLN A 37 -2.11 5.06 -5.59
N GLN A 38 -1.42 4.05 -6.14
CA GLN A 38 -1.82 2.63 -6.06
C GLN A 38 -2.03 2.12 -4.64
N ASP A 39 -1.25 2.62 -3.68
CA ASP A 39 -1.27 2.29 -2.26
C ASP A 39 -2.10 3.26 -1.42
N SER A 40 -2.92 4.08 -2.05
CA SER A 40 -3.90 4.91 -1.35
C SER A 40 -5.14 4.12 -0.94
N LEU A 41 -5.79 4.56 0.14
CA LEU A 41 -7.06 3.97 0.57
C LEU A 41 -8.10 3.93 -0.55
N ARG A 42 -8.21 5.00 -1.35
CA ARG A 42 -9.17 5.05 -2.47
C ARG A 42 -8.90 3.98 -3.53
N SER A 43 -7.62 3.69 -3.80
CA SER A 43 -7.24 2.65 -4.75
C SER A 43 -7.54 1.25 -4.21
N TYR A 44 -7.34 1.01 -2.92
CA TYR A 44 -7.76 -0.24 -2.27
C TYR A 44 -9.28 -0.41 -2.28
N ILE A 45 -10.02 0.64 -1.96
CA ILE A 45 -11.50 0.64 -2.02
C ILE A 45 -11.98 0.39 -3.46
N ALA A 46 -11.37 1.04 -4.47
CA ALA A 46 -11.70 0.81 -5.88
C ALA A 46 -11.54 -0.66 -6.27
N ARG A 47 -10.44 -1.30 -5.86
CA ARG A 47 -10.22 -2.74 -6.09
C ARG A 47 -11.29 -3.58 -5.41
N GLY A 48 -11.61 -3.30 -4.15
CA GLY A 48 -12.67 -4.01 -3.43
C GLY A 48 -14.05 -3.86 -4.07
N MET A 49 -14.37 -2.69 -4.63
CA MET A 49 -15.62 -2.47 -5.37
C MET A 49 -15.66 -3.25 -6.69
N LEU A 50 -14.55 -3.27 -7.43
CA LEU A 50 -14.43 -4.04 -8.66
C LEU A 50 -14.52 -5.55 -8.39
N ASP A 51 -13.84 -6.04 -7.34
CA ASP A 51 -13.87 -7.45 -6.95
C ASP A 51 -15.28 -7.92 -6.58
N GLN A 52 -16.05 -7.11 -5.84
CA GLN A 52 -17.47 -7.40 -5.55
C GLN A 52 -18.30 -7.54 -6.83
N ALA A 53 -17.94 -6.81 -7.88
CA ALA A 53 -18.57 -6.90 -9.21
C ALA A 53 -17.92 -7.99 -10.10
N LYS A 54 -17.02 -8.83 -9.55
CA LYS A 54 -16.24 -9.85 -10.27
C LYS A 54 -15.40 -9.26 -11.41
N MET A 55 -14.85 -8.08 -11.16
CA MET A 55 -13.94 -7.35 -12.06
C MET A 55 -12.63 -7.03 -11.33
N SER A 56 -11.60 -6.75 -12.11
CA SER A 56 -10.31 -6.31 -11.63
C SER A 56 -9.84 -5.07 -12.40
N LEU A 57 -8.73 -4.46 -11.97
CA LEU A 57 -8.13 -3.35 -12.72
C LEU A 57 -7.67 -3.75 -14.14
N LYS A 58 -7.40 -5.03 -14.40
CA LYS A 58 -7.03 -5.55 -15.73
C LYS A 58 -8.18 -5.55 -16.74
N ASP A 59 -9.40 -5.62 -16.27
CA ASP A 59 -10.57 -5.57 -17.15
C ASP A 59 -10.81 -4.17 -17.73
N LEU A 60 -10.10 -3.17 -17.19
CA LEU A 60 -10.16 -1.79 -17.63
C LEU A 60 -9.21 -1.54 -18.80
N GLY A 61 -9.53 -0.59 -19.69
CA GLY A 61 -8.68 -0.24 -20.82
C GLY A 61 -7.43 0.54 -20.40
N LYS A 62 -7.57 1.42 -19.40
CA LYS A 62 -6.46 2.18 -18.82
C LYS A 62 -6.74 2.54 -17.38
N VAL A 63 -5.76 2.38 -16.51
CA VAL A 63 -5.80 2.89 -15.14
C VAL A 63 -4.71 3.95 -14.99
N GLU A 64 -5.11 5.17 -14.64
CA GLU A 64 -4.19 6.28 -14.40
C GLU A 64 -4.11 6.57 -12.90
N PHE A 65 -2.89 6.68 -12.39
CA PHE A 65 -2.62 7.01 -11.01
C PHE A 65 -1.98 8.39 -10.91
N GLN A 66 -2.63 9.32 -10.21
CA GLN A 66 -2.08 10.65 -9.95
C GLN A 66 -2.44 11.15 -8.57
N ASN A 67 -1.50 11.79 -7.89
CA ASN A 67 -1.65 12.22 -6.50
C ASN A 67 -2.16 13.66 -6.37
N THR A 68 -3.18 14.03 -7.13
CA THR A 68 -3.78 15.37 -7.02
C THR A 68 -5.20 15.26 -6.43
N ARG A 69 -5.46 15.97 -5.33
CA ARG A 69 -6.78 15.96 -4.67
C ARG A 69 -7.85 16.49 -5.63
N GLY A 70 -8.98 15.79 -5.70
CA GLY A 70 -10.12 16.16 -6.55
C GLY A 70 -9.91 15.95 -8.05
N ALA A 71 -8.69 15.57 -8.49
CA ALA A 71 -8.37 15.45 -9.91
C ALA A 71 -9.23 14.41 -10.64
N GLY A 72 -9.63 13.33 -9.98
CA GLY A 72 -10.47 12.29 -10.59
C GLY A 72 -11.85 12.79 -11.01
N LEU A 73 -12.54 13.52 -10.14
CA LEU A 73 -13.85 14.11 -10.45
C LEU A 73 -13.74 15.21 -11.53
N ASN A 74 -12.68 16.02 -11.48
CA ASN A 74 -12.43 17.02 -12.51
C ASN A 74 -12.13 16.37 -13.87
N ALA A 75 -11.29 15.33 -13.90
CA ALA A 75 -11.01 14.55 -15.10
C ALA A 75 -12.27 13.91 -15.68
N LEU A 76 -13.17 13.41 -14.80
CA LEU A 76 -14.48 12.89 -15.20
C LEU A 76 -15.33 13.97 -15.87
N GLY A 77 -15.43 15.15 -15.26
CA GLY A 77 -16.20 16.28 -15.80
C GLY A 77 -15.70 16.82 -17.14
N LEU A 78 -14.39 16.66 -17.39
CA LEU A 78 -13.73 17.03 -18.65
C LEU A 78 -13.74 15.92 -19.71
N GLY A 79 -14.27 14.72 -19.39
CA GLY A 79 -14.23 13.56 -20.29
C GLY A 79 -12.83 12.94 -20.44
N ALA A 80 -11.86 13.33 -19.61
CA ALA A 80 -10.50 12.78 -19.64
C ALA A 80 -10.42 11.36 -19.05
N THR A 81 -11.39 10.99 -18.20
CA THR A 81 -11.57 9.62 -17.70
C THR A 81 -13.03 9.20 -17.80
N ASP A 82 -13.29 7.91 -17.73
CA ASP A 82 -14.63 7.34 -17.79
C ASP A 82 -15.21 7.05 -16.40
N ALA A 83 -14.34 6.86 -15.41
CA ALA A 83 -14.73 6.66 -14.00
C ALA A 83 -13.62 7.10 -13.03
N THR A 84 -14.02 7.31 -11.77
CA THR A 84 -13.12 7.56 -10.64
C THR A 84 -13.75 7.11 -9.33
N VAL A 85 -12.95 6.98 -8.27
CA VAL A 85 -13.44 6.77 -6.90
C VAL A 85 -13.20 8.03 -6.08
N ALA A 86 -14.24 8.52 -5.43
CA ALA A 86 -14.20 9.70 -4.57
C ALA A 86 -14.86 9.40 -3.22
N GLU A 87 -14.56 10.19 -2.21
CA GLU A 87 -15.32 10.18 -0.97
C GLU A 87 -16.76 10.64 -1.24
N SER A 88 -17.75 10.00 -0.61
CA SER A 88 -19.17 10.26 -0.91
C SER A 88 -19.52 11.74 -0.80
N SER A 89 -19.06 12.41 0.25
CA SER A 89 -19.29 13.84 0.45
C SER A 89 -18.66 14.75 -0.62
N GLU A 90 -17.49 14.35 -1.16
CA GLU A 90 -16.87 15.05 -2.29
C GLU A 90 -17.66 14.84 -3.58
N ALA A 91 -18.08 13.59 -3.83
CA ALA A 91 -18.85 13.24 -5.02
C ALA A 91 -20.22 13.89 -5.03
N GLU A 92 -20.93 13.92 -3.91
CA GLU A 92 -22.22 14.59 -3.78
C GLU A 92 -22.14 16.09 -4.13
N LYS A 93 -21.17 16.79 -3.56
CA LYS A 93 -20.93 18.22 -3.86
C LYS A 93 -20.61 18.42 -5.34
N TRP A 94 -19.77 17.55 -5.90
CA TRP A 94 -19.38 17.65 -7.30
C TRP A 94 -20.55 17.37 -8.23
N LEU A 95 -21.34 16.31 -7.97
CA LEU A 95 -22.54 15.97 -8.77
C LEU A 95 -23.59 17.07 -8.72
N ALA A 96 -23.81 17.68 -7.55
CA ALA A 96 -24.71 18.82 -7.42
C ALA A 96 -24.27 20.05 -8.25
N ALA A 97 -22.95 20.30 -8.30
CA ALA A 97 -22.38 21.39 -9.10
C ALA A 97 -22.22 21.04 -10.60
N ASN A 98 -22.36 19.78 -10.97
CA ASN A 98 -22.21 19.29 -12.36
C ASN A 98 -23.36 18.37 -12.76
N PRO A 99 -24.58 18.87 -12.82
CA PRO A 99 -25.77 18.07 -13.13
C PRO A 99 -25.61 17.38 -14.48
N GLY A 100 -25.93 16.09 -14.52
CA GLY A 100 -25.86 15.28 -15.74
C GLY A 100 -24.45 14.88 -16.21
N LYS A 101 -23.36 15.25 -15.50
CA LYS A 101 -21.99 14.91 -15.91
C LYS A 101 -21.44 13.65 -15.26
N GLY A 102 -22.16 13.03 -14.34
CA GLY A 102 -21.73 11.81 -13.70
C GLY A 102 -22.89 11.08 -13.03
N ARG A 103 -22.63 9.83 -12.67
CA ARG A 103 -23.54 8.99 -11.88
C ARG A 103 -22.77 8.08 -10.94
N VAL A 104 -23.35 7.76 -9.79
CA VAL A 104 -22.80 6.77 -8.86
C VAL A 104 -23.17 5.36 -9.35
N LEU A 105 -22.18 4.48 -9.45
CA LEU A 105 -22.35 3.08 -9.80
C LEU A 105 -22.37 2.17 -8.57
N LEU A 106 -21.50 2.43 -7.59
CA LEU A 106 -21.37 1.67 -6.34
C LEU A 106 -21.00 2.60 -5.20
N THR A 107 -21.42 2.20 -3.99
CA THR A 107 -20.97 2.79 -2.73
C THR A 107 -20.23 1.75 -1.92
N SER A 108 -19.10 2.12 -1.30
CA SER A 108 -18.32 1.23 -0.44
C SER A 108 -19.02 0.95 0.88
N ARG A 109 -18.52 -0.05 1.60
CA ARG A 109 -18.79 -0.16 3.04
C ARG A 109 -18.25 1.07 3.77
N GLU A 110 -18.79 1.36 4.95
CA GLU A 110 -18.24 2.36 5.84
C GLU A 110 -16.82 2.02 6.25
N THR A 111 -15.98 3.04 6.27
CA THR A 111 -14.60 2.96 6.75
C THR A 111 -14.38 4.01 7.83
N PRO A 112 -13.51 3.75 8.82
CA PRO A 112 -13.13 4.77 9.78
C PRO A 112 -12.56 6.01 9.08
N ALA A 113 -12.95 7.19 9.59
CA ALA A 113 -12.38 8.47 9.18
C ALA A 113 -11.67 9.09 10.37
N GLY A 114 -10.36 9.30 10.28
CA GLY A 114 -9.58 9.87 11.38
C GLY A 114 -8.58 8.88 11.99
N LEU A 115 -8.36 9.00 13.29
CA LEU A 115 -7.29 8.30 13.99
C LEU A 115 -7.74 6.95 14.56
N ALA A 116 -6.81 6.00 14.60
CA ALA A 116 -6.89 4.78 15.38
C ALA A 116 -5.64 4.65 16.25
N VAL A 117 -5.82 4.31 17.51
CA VAL A 117 -4.74 3.95 18.44
C VAL A 117 -4.70 2.44 18.59
N LEU A 118 -3.55 1.87 18.29
CA LEU A 118 -3.31 0.43 18.36
C LEU A 118 -2.16 0.17 19.34
N SER A 119 -2.29 -0.84 20.19
CA SER A 119 -1.20 -1.36 21.04
C SER A 119 -0.73 -2.70 20.51
N HIS A 120 0.59 -2.95 20.51
CA HIS A 120 1.11 -4.25 20.13
C HIS A 120 0.74 -5.30 21.21
N LYS A 121 0.38 -6.51 20.78
CA LYS A 121 -0.07 -7.60 21.71
C LYS A 121 0.96 -7.97 22.78
N ASN A 122 2.26 -7.73 22.54
CA ASN A 122 3.34 -8.03 23.49
C ASN A 122 3.55 -6.91 24.54
N VAL A 123 2.81 -5.81 24.46
CA VAL A 123 2.83 -4.77 25.48
C VAL A 123 2.14 -5.33 26.74
N ALA A 124 2.72 -5.05 27.91
CA ALA A 124 2.16 -5.52 29.19
C ALA A 124 0.70 -5.05 29.37
N ALA A 125 -0.15 -5.88 29.95
CA ALA A 125 -1.58 -5.63 30.08
C ALA A 125 -1.91 -4.31 30.80
N GLU A 126 -1.13 -3.97 31.84
CA GLU A 126 -1.27 -2.70 32.56
C GLU A 126 -1.04 -1.50 31.65
N LEU A 127 0.01 -1.55 30.79
CA LEU A 127 0.31 -0.48 29.85
C LEU A 127 -0.73 -0.43 28.72
N GLN A 128 -1.25 -1.58 28.25
CA GLN A 128 -2.37 -1.60 27.31
C GLN A 128 -3.59 -0.87 27.87
N THR A 129 -3.90 -1.07 29.15
CA THR A 129 -4.99 -0.38 29.84
C THR A 129 -4.74 1.13 29.94
N LYS A 130 -3.51 1.55 30.25
CA LYS A 130 -3.13 2.99 30.26
C LYS A 130 -3.25 3.61 28.87
N ILE A 131 -2.80 2.90 27.83
CA ILE A 131 -2.94 3.36 26.43
C ILE A 131 -4.41 3.53 26.05
N ALA A 132 -5.28 2.57 26.41
CA ALA A 132 -6.71 2.66 26.10
C ALA A 132 -7.37 3.85 26.82
N ARG A 133 -7.07 4.08 28.10
CA ARG A 133 -7.56 5.26 28.85
C ARG A 133 -7.09 6.57 28.23
N TRP A 134 -5.81 6.67 27.88
CA TRP A 134 -5.26 7.84 27.21
C TRP A 134 -5.91 8.07 25.83
N ALA A 135 -6.09 7.01 25.03
CA ALA A 135 -6.69 7.12 23.71
C ALA A 135 -8.14 7.65 23.76
N THR A 136 -8.88 7.36 24.85
CA THR A 136 -10.28 7.76 25.02
C THR A 136 -10.46 8.97 25.96
N ALA A 137 -9.35 9.61 26.38
CA ALA A 137 -9.41 10.75 27.26
C ALA A 137 -10.11 11.95 26.58
N PRO A 138 -10.88 12.76 27.36
CA PRO A 138 -11.64 13.90 26.79
C PRO A 138 -10.79 14.93 26.07
N GLU A 139 -9.52 15.11 26.47
CA GLU A 139 -8.54 16.02 25.86
C GLU A 139 -8.16 15.60 24.44
N GLY A 140 -8.49 14.36 24.05
CA GLY A 140 -8.10 13.79 22.76
C GLY A 140 -6.64 13.35 22.71
N VAL A 141 -6.29 12.62 21.65
CA VAL A 141 -4.94 12.08 21.42
C VAL A 141 -4.01 13.14 20.81
N LEU A 142 -4.59 14.08 20.07
CA LEU A 142 -3.91 15.18 19.42
C LEU A 142 -4.66 16.51 19.71
N PRO A 143 -3.95 17.63 19.85
CA PRO A 143 -4.57 18.95 20.01
C PRO A 143 -5.59 19.24 18.90
N GLY A 144 -6.79 19.67 19.28
CA GLY A 144 -7.86 20.01 18.34
C GLY A 144 -8.58 18.81 17.68
N GLN A 145 -8.26 17.60 18.08
CA GLN A 145 -8.99 16.40 17.65
C GLN A 145 -9.99 15.95 18.74
N PRO A 146 -11.16 15.43 18.36
CA PRO A 146 -12.11 14.89 19.33
C PRO A 146 -11.53 13.63 19.99
N ALA A 147 -12.02 13.33 21.18
CA ALA A 147 -11.71 12.09 21.87
C ALA A 147 -12.07 10.87 20.99
N LEU A 148 -11.26 9.82 21.08
CA LEU A 148 -11.56 8.58 20.36
C LEU A 148 -12.63 7.80 21.13
N ALA A 149 -13.48 7.10 20.41
CA ALA A 149 -14.35 6.10 20.99
C ALA A 149 -13.53 4.89 21.47
N ALA A 150 -13.99 4.24 22.51
CA ALA A 150 -13.39 2.99 23.00
C ALA A 150 -13.44 1.91 21.90
N ALA A 151 -12.50 0.96 22.00
CA ALA A 151 -12.48 -0.19 21.11
C ALA A 151 -13.82 -0.92 21.11
N SER A 152 -14.32 -1.26 19.93
CA SER A 152 -15.55 -2.01 19.73
C SER A 152 -15.39 -3.08 18.66
N ALA A 153 -16.23 -4.11 18.70
CA ALA A 153 -16.22 -5.16 17.68
C ALA A 153 -16.49 -4.59 16.26
N ASP A 154 -17.39 -3.62 16.14
CA ASP A 154 -17.67 -2.93 14.86
C ASP A 154 -16.45 -2.17 14.35
N GLY A 155 -15.77 -1.42 15.24
CA GLY A 155 -14.54 -0.72 14.90
C GLY A 155 -13.43 -1.67 14.43
N GLU A 156 -13.26 -2.81 15.11
CA GLU A 156 -12.31 -3.84 14.70
C GLU A 156 -12.67 -4.45 13.34
N GLN A 157 -13.95 -4.76 13.09
CA GLN A 157 -14.42 -5.28 11.80
C GLN A 157 -14.17 -4.29 10.65
N LYS A 158 -14.37 -3.00 10.86
CA LYS A 158 -14.06 -1.95 9.86
C LYS A 158 -12.55 -1.92 9.54
N LEU A 159 -11.69 -2.06 10.55
CA LEU A 159 -10.22 -2.13 10.33
C LEU A 159 -9.81 -3.43 9.64
N VAL A 160 -10.41 -4.57 10.00
CA VAL A 160 -10.17 -5.86 9.33
C VAL A 160 -10.60 -5.79 7.86
N TYR A 161 -11.73 -5.17 7.57
CA TYR A 161 -12.16 -4.91 6.19
C TYR A 161 -11.10 -4.11 5.42
N LEU A 162 -10.62 -3.00 5.98
CA LEU A 162 -9.56 -2.21 5.32
C LEU A 162 -8.29 -3.01 5.10
N ALA A 163 -7.87 -3.79 6.10
CA ALA A 163 -6.69 -4.66 5.99
C ALA A 163 -6.87 -5.73 4.90
N SER A 164 -8.09 -6.25 4.71
CA SER A 164 -8.38 -7.24 3.67
C SER A 164 -8.28 -6.70 2.24
N LEU A 165 -8.37 -5.38 2.08
CA LEU A 165 -8.20 -4.72 0.77
C LEU A 165 -6.72 -4.56 0.38
N GLY A 166 -5.80 -4.78 1.32
CA GLY A 166 -4.35 -4.70 1.09
C GLY A 166 -3.89 -5.74 0.08
N ILE A 167 -2.96 -5.33 -0.78
CA ILE A 167 -2.43 -6.19 -1.84
C ILE A 167 -1.05 -6.67 -1.41
N HIS A 168 -1.00 -7.90 -0.92
CA HIS A 168 0.24 -8.53 -0.51
C HIS A 168 0.95 -9.21 -1.67
N THR A 169 2.27 -9.11 -1.68
CA THR A 169 3.11 -9.94 -2.54
C THR A 169 2.87 -11.41 -2.23
N PRO A 170 3.02 -12.32 -3.21
CA PRO A 170 2.99 -13.76 -2.97
C PRO A 170 3.96 -14.19 -1.87
N ASP A 171 3.75 -15.37 -1.29
CA ASP A 171 4.65 -15.92 -0.26
C ASP A 171 5.93 -16.52 -0.85
N ALA A 172 5.92 -16.84 -2.13
CA ALA A 172 7.04 -17.41 -2.87
C ALA A 172 7.24 -16.70 -4.20
N LEU A 173 8.43 -16.76 -4.72
CA LEU A 173 8.82 -16.28 -6.04
C LEU A 173 9.75 -17.30 -6.70
N ASP A 174 9.37 -17.80 -7.88
CA ASP A 174 10.06 -18.89 -8.56
C ASP A 174 11.53 -18.56 -8.85
N GLY A 175 12.41 -19.46 -8.39
CA GLY A 175 13.87 -19.34 -8.53
C GLY A 175 14.51 -18.19 -7.74
N VAL A 176 13.79 -17.65 -6.76
CA VAL A 176 14.28 -16.69 -5.78
C VAL A 176 14.15 -17.29 -4.38
N THR A 177 15.18 -17.21 -3.58
CA THR A 177 15.15 -17.74 -2.22
C THR A 177 14.57 -16.68 -1.28
N ARG A 178 13.38 -16.93 -0.72
CA ARG A 178 12.83 -16.11 0.36
C ARG A 178 13.66 -16.34 1.64
N VAL A 179 14.04 -15.25 2.31
CA VAL A 179 14.85 -15.27 3.52
C VAL A 179 14.19 -14.43 4.62
N SER A 180 14.45 -14.79 5.87
CA SER A 180 14.13 -13.96 7.05
C SER A 180 15.22 -12.94 7.32
N ALA A 181 14.97 -11.96 8.19
CA ALA A 181 15.98 -11.01 8.64
C ALA A 181 17.16 -11.71 9.33
N GLU A 182 16.91 -12.76 10.10
CA GLU A 182 17.93 -13.57 10.77
C GLU A 182 18.79 -14.36 9.77
N ASP A 183 18.17 -14.89 8.70
CA ASP A 183 18.93 -15.57 7.64
C ASP A 183 19.84 -14.60 6.90
N VAL A 184 19.35 -13.39 6.60
CA VAL A 184 20.19 -12.34 5.99
C VAL A 184 21.35 -11.96 6.90
N ALA A 185 21.12 -11.81 8.22
CA ALA A 185 22.19 -11.53 9.18
C ALA A 185 23.25 -12.64 9.19
N LYS A 186 22.85 -13.92 9.11
CA LYS A 186 23.78 -15.06 8.98
C LYS A 186 24.55 -15.02 7.66
N LEU A 187 23.90 -14.68 6.53
CA LEU A 187 24.55 -14.55 5.23
C LEU A 187 25.62 -13.44 5.24
N ILE A 188 25.35 -12.31 5.90
CA ILE A 188 26.31 -11.19 6.06
C ILE A 188 27.53 -11.62 6.89
N ALA A 189 27.28 -12.32 8.00
CA ALA A 189 28.35 -12.80 8.90
C ALA A 189 29.17 -13.95 8.29
N GLY A 190 28.60 -14.69 7.35
CA GLY A 190 29.24 -15.85 6.69
C GLY A 190 30.14 -15.48 5.52
N ASN A 191 30.48 -16.49 4.72
CA ASN A 191 31.38 -16.35 3.57
C ASN A 191 30.67 -15.78 2.32
N GLU A 192 29.35 -15.83 2.26
CA GLU A 192 28.61 -15.48 1.06
C GLU A 192 28.54 -13.96 0.82
N LYS A 193 28.51 -13.17 1.90
CA LYS A 193 28.53 -11.69 1.89
C LYS A 193 27.70 -11.07 0.76
N PRO A 194 26.37 -11.28 0.73
CA PRO A 194 25.52 -10.81 -0.35
C PRO A 194 25.49 -9.28 -0.43
N ALA A 195 25.26 -8.75 -1.61
CA ALA A 195 24.85 -7.36 -1.77
C ALA A 195 23.45 -7.17 -1.19
N LEU A 196 23.27 -6.17 -0.31
CA LEU A 196 21.98 -5.81 0.26
C LEU A 196 21.40 -4.65 -0.55
N VAL A 197 20.25 -4.84 -1.18
CA VAL A 197 19.70 -3.86 -2.11
C VAL A 197 18.35 -3.35 -1.60
N ASP A 198 18.36 -2.07 -1.23
CA ASP A 198 17.15 -1.34 -0.84
C ASP A 198 16.44 -0.79 -2.08
N THR A 199 15.23 -1.29 -2.34
CA THR A 199 14.43 -0.91 -3.50
C THR A 199 13.44 0.22 -3.22
N ARG A 200 13.46 0.79 -2.01
CA ARG A 200 12.62 1.92 -1.61
C ARG A 200 13.05 3.21 -2.30
N SER A 201 12.37 4.30 -2.00
CA SER A 201 12.77 5.63 -2.48
C SER A 201 14.13 6.04 -1.89
N ALA A 202 14.84 6.94 -2.58
CA ALA A 202 16.09 7.51 -2.08
C ALA A 202 15.90 8.22 -0.72
N GLN A 203 14.76 8.87 -0.51
CA GLN A 203 14.45 9.51 0.77
C GLN A 203 14.34 8.49 1.91
N GLU A 204 13.64 7.36 1.72
CA GLU A 204 13.52 6.30 2.73
C GLU A 204 14.87 5.66 3.02
N PHE A 205 15.67 5.40 1.98
CA PHE A 205 17.03 4.89 2.10
C PHE A 205 17.93 5.82 2.90
N ASN A 206 17.86 7.13 2.63
CA ASN A 206 18.65 8.12 3.35
C ASN A 206 18.26 8.22 4.82
N ASN A 207 16.95 8.24 5.10
CA ASN A 207 16.45 8.31 6.49
C ASN A 207 16.90 7.11 7.32
N GLU A 208 16.74 5.90 6.81
CA GLU A 208 17.15 4.67 7.50
C GLU A 208 17.20 3.49 6.52
N THR A 209 18.25 2.68 6.58
CA THR A 209 18.36 1.42 5.82
C THR A 209 19.14 0.37 6.59
N ILE A 210 19.20 -0.87 6.09
CA ILE A 210 20.09 -1.91 6.61
C ILE A 210 21.53 -1.44 6.45
N GLN A 211 22.33 -1.60 7.49
CA GLN A 211 23.75 -1.22 7.44
C GLN A 211 24.47 -1.94 6.30
N GLY A 212 25.20 -1.18 5.47
CA GLY A 212 25.91 -1.71 4.29
C GLY A 212 25.03 -1.90 3.05
N ALA A 213 23.75 -1.52 3.09
CA ALA A 213 22.88 -1.63 1.92
C ALA A 213 23.20 -0.60 0.83
N ILE A 214 22.93 -0.99 -0.40
CA ILE A 214 23.04 -0.18 -1.62
C ILE A 214 21.64 0.36 -1.96
N SER A 215 21.54 1.64 -2.32
CA SER A 215 20.31 2.23 -2.84
C SER A 215 20.12 1.87 -4.29
N ALA A 216 19.03 1.16 -4.60
CA ALA A 216 18.60 0.91 -5.97
C ALA A 216 17.08 1.03 -6.07
N PRO A 217 16.57 2.28 -6.07
CA PRO A 217 15.14 2.53 -6.12
C PRO A 217 14.49 1.86 -7.33
N TYR A 218 13.40 1.13 -7.08
CA TYR A 218 12.59 0.54 -8.15
C TYR A 218 11.48 1.52 -8.55
N GLY A 219 11.51 1.96 -9.80
CA GLY A 219 10.53 2.91 -10.35
C GLY A 219 9.23 2.21 -10.73
N GLU A 220 8.38 1.88 -9.74
CA GLU A 220 7.15 1.14 -9.94
C GLU A 220 6.05 2.00 -10.58
N LYS A 221 5.65 1.66 -11.80
CA LYS A 221 4.50 2.22 -12.55
C LYS A 221 3.47 1.15 -12.91
N SER A 222 3.92 -0.10 -13.05
CA SER A 222 3.05 -1.25 -13.31
C SER A 222 2.14 -1.55 -12.11
N LEU A 223 1.06 -2.32 -12.35
CA LEU A 223 0.14 -2.73 -11.30
C LEU A 223 0.83 -3.63 -10.26
N LYS A 224 0.37 -3.58 -9.01
CA LYS A 224 0.82 -4.44 -7.92
C LYS A 224 0.13 -5.80 -8.03
N GLU A 225 0.67 -6.68 -8.86
CA GLU A 225 0.15 -8.02 -9.15
C GLU A 225 1.23 -8.92 -9.73
N ARG A 226 1.00 -10.24 -9.79
CA ARG A 226 2.00 -11.23 -10.22
C ARG A 226 2.43 -11.06 -11.68
N ASP A 227 1.47 -10.84 -12.56
CA ASP A 227 1.65 -10.72 -14.00
C ASP A 227 1.64 -9.24 -14.44
N TYR A 228 2.36 -8.41 -13.70
CA TYR A 228 2.56 -7.00 -13.99
C TYR A 228 3.35 -6.80 -15.29
N ASP A 229 3.11 -5.69 -15.99
CA ASP A 229 3.91 -5.31 -17.15
C ASP A 229 5.20 -4.59 -16.73
N ALA A 230 6.30 -5.33 -16.68
CA ALA A 230 7.61 -4.80 -16.28
C ALA A 230 8.15 -3.70 -17.23
N LYS A 231 7.63 -3.58 -18.45
CA LYS A 231 8.05 -2.52 -19.40
C LYS A 231 7.62 -1.13 -18.95
N LEU A 232 6.64 -1.04 -18.07
CA LEU A 232 6.17 0.22 -17.49
C LEU A 232 7.09 0.72 -16.37
N ASP A 233 7.90 -0.16 -15.77
CA ASP A 233 8.71 0.11 -14.60
C ASP A 233 10.13 0.59 -14.98
N ASP A 234 10.72 1.42 -14.13
CA ASP A 234 12.12 1.83 -14.27
C ASP A 234 13.05 0.87 -13.50
N LEU A 235 13.80 0.08 -14.25
CA LEU A 235 14.76 -0.92 -13.77
C LEU A 235 16.21 -0.43 -13.85
N SER A 236 16.47 0.82 -14.21
CA SER A 236 17.81 1.34 -14.48
C SER A 236 18.77 1.18 -13.31
N ALA A 237 18.31 1.35 -12.08
CA ALA A 237 19.12 1.16 -10.89
C ALA A 237 19.49 -0.32 -10.67
N ILE A 238 18.56 -1.24 -10.90
CA ILE A 238 18.79 -2.68 -10.78
C ILE A 238 19.79 -3.19 -11.83
N GLY A 239 19.68 -2.68 -13.05
CA GLY A 239 20.55 -3.05 -14.17
C GLY A 239 22.02 -2.70 -13.98
N LYS A 240 22.34 -1.76 -13.09
CA LYS A 240 23.72 -1.32 -12.78
C LYS A 240 24.41 -2.17 -11.69
N LEU A 241 23.68 -3.07 -11.03
CA LEU A 241 24.22 -3.90 -9.96
C LEU A 241 25.12 -5.01 -10.51
N ASP A 242 26.07 -5.46 -9.68
CA ASP A 242 26.94 -6.59 -9.99
C ASP A 242 26.16 -7.91 -9.93
N LYS A 243 25.89 -8.49 -11.09
CA LYS A 243 25.07 -9.70 -11.25
C LYS A 243 25.80 -10.98 -10.79
N SER A 244 27.11 -10.94 -10.64
CA SER A 244 27.91 -12.10 -10.19
C SER A 244 27.79 -12.35 -8.70
N LYS A 245 27.36 -11.35 -7.92
CA LYS A 245 27.22 -11.43 -6.47
C LYS A 245 25.83 -11.93 -6.05
N PRO A 246 25.78 -12.80 -5.02
CA PRO A 246 24.53 -13.05 -4.33
C PRO A 246 23.89 -11.74 -3.88
N THR A 247 22.61 -11.56 -4.13
CA THR A 247 21.93 -10.27 -3.91
C THR A 247 20.63 -10.46 -3.14
N VAL A 248 20.44 -9.71 -2.05
CA VAL A 248 19.23 -9.67 -1.25
C VAL A 248 18.45 -8.40 -1.57
N PHE A 249 17.27 -8.53 -2.13
CA PHE A 249 16.35 -7.40 -2.35
C PHE A 249 15.38 -7.25 -1.18
N PHE A 250 15.17 -6.02 -0.71
CA PHE A 250 14.24 -5.72 0.38
C PHE A 250 13.52 -4.37 0.20
N CYS A 251 12.43 -4.20 0.95
CA CYS A 251 11.57 -3.02 0.95
C CYS A 251 10.89 -2.84 2.32
N ASN A 252 9.68 -2.30 2.36
CA ASN A 252 8.88 -2.01 3.57
C ASN A 252 7.97 -3.17 4.03
N GLY A 253 8.12 -4.37 3.50
CA GLY A 253 7.33 -5.52 3.93
C GLY A 253 6.40 -6.10 2.84
N PRO A 254 5.46 -6.97 3.21
CA PRO A 254 4.67 -7.76 2.26
C PRO A 254 3.82 -6.95 1.27
N GLU A 255 3.43 -5.73 1.59
CA GLU A 255 2.64 -4.85 0.73
C GLU A 255 3.51 -4.07 -0.28
N CYS A 256 4.83 -4.09 -0.10
CA CYS A 256 5.75 -3.41 -0.99
C CYS A 256 6.17 -4.32 -2.15
N TRP A 257 5.59 -4.09 -3.30
CA TRP A 257 5.85 -4.88 -4.51
C TRP A 257 7.21 -4.59 -5.16
N LYS A 258 7.85 -3.48 -4.82
CA LYS A 258 9.14 -3.08 -5.43
C LYS A 258 10.22 -4.14 -5.26
N SER A 259 10.40 -4.70 -4.06
CA SER A 259 11.41 -5.75 -3.83
C SER A 259 11.03 -7.08 -4.48
N TYR A 260 9.74 -7.44 -4.54
CA TYR A 260 9.26 -8.59 -5.27
C TYR A 260 9.60 -8.50 -6.76
N LYS A 261 9.19 -7.39 -7.39
CA LYS A 261 9.45 -7.13 -8.81
C LYS A 261 10.94 -7.02 -9.11
N ALA A 262 11.73 -6.34 -8.24
CA ALA A 262 13.18 -6.24 -8.39
C ALA A 262 13.85 -7.62 -8.36
N ALA A 263 13.48 -8.47 -7.42
CA ALA A 263 14.02 -9.84 -7.31
C ALA A 263 13.65 -10.69 -8.53
N GLU A 264 12.41 -10.60 -9.01
CA GLU A 264 11.97 -11.29 -10.22
C GLU A 264 12.73 -10.82 -11.47
N GLN A 265 12.87 -9.50 -11.64
CA GLN A 265 13.59 -8.95 -12.79
C GLN A 265 15.10 -9.23 -12.70
N ALA A 266 15.71 -9.17 -11.52
CA ALA A 266 17.10 -9.55 -11.32
C ALA A 266 17.35 -11.00 -11.77
N LYS A 267 16.47 -11.94 -11.41
CA LYS A 267 16.54 -13.32 -11.91
C LYS A 267 16.49 -13.36 -13.44
N LYS A 268 15.53 -12.66 -14.06
CA LYS A 268 15.40 -12.60 -15.54
C LYS A 268 16.62 -11.94 -16.21
N MET A 269 17.32 -11.04 -15.51
CA MET A 269 18.56 -10.38 -15.95
C MET A 269 19.81 -11.25 -15.77
N GLY A 270 19.71 -12.45 -15.21
CA GLY A 270 20.83 -13.37 -15.04
C GLY A 270 21.69 -13.14 -13.79
N PHE A 271 21.12 -12.60 -12.71
CA PHE A 271 21.82 -12.55 -11.42
C PHE A 271 22.12 -13.98 -10.92
N ALA A 272 23.33 -14.20 -10.43
CA ALA A 272 23.82 -15.54 -10.07
C ALA A 272 23.00 -16.18 -8.94
N LYS A 273 22.64 -15.39 -7.92
CA LYS A 273 21.85 -15.85 -6.78
C LYS A 273 20.99 -14.71 -6.23
N VAL A 274 19.70 -14.91 -6.18
CA VAL A 274 18.73 -13.89 -5.76
C VAL A 274 18.02 -14.34 -4.50
N TYR A 275 18.10 -13.48 -3.49
CA TYR A 275 17.37 -13.58 -2.24
C TYR A 275 16.33 -12.48 -2.13
N TRP A 276 15.26 -12.75 -1.42
CA TRP A 276 14.20 -11.80 -1.16
C TRP A 276 13.81 -11.76 0.31
N LEU A 277 14.13 -10.66 0.99
CA LEU A 277 13.67 -10.37 2.34
C LEU A 277 12.28 -9.73 2.25
N ARG A 278 11.23 -10.60 2.13
CA ARG A 278 9.84 -10.19 1.92
C ARG A 278 9.31 -9.28 3.02
N SER A 279 9.62 -9.60 4.26
CA SER A 279 9.17 -8.82 5.43
C SER A 279 9.95 -7.51 5.61
N GLY A 280 11.05 -7.32 4.90
CA GLY A 280 11.79 -6.07 4.75
C GLY A 280 12.22 -5.40 6.04
N MET A 281 12.29 -4.07 6.00
CA MET A 281 12.69 -3.22 7.12
C MET A 281 11.90 -3.45 8.42
N PRO A 282 10.58 -3.70 8.41
CA PRO A 282 9.84 -3.97 9.64
C PRO A 282 10.35 -5.18 10.43
N GLU A 283 10.64 -6.30 9.75
CA GLU A 283 11.19 -7.49 10.42
C GLU A 283 12.62 -7.22 10.92
N TRP A 284 13.47 -6.56 10.11
CA TRP A 284 14.83 -6.21 10.45
C TRP A 284 14.89 -5.39 11.75
N ARG A 285 14.04 -4.37 11.88
CA ARG A 285 13.91 -3.57 13.10
C ARG A 285 13.39 -4.38 14.29
N ALA A 286 12.37 -5.22 14.06
CA ALA A 286 11.78 -6.04 15.11
C ALA A 286 12.77 -7.04 15.72
N LYS A 287 13.83 -7.41 14.97
CA LYS A 287 14.94 -8.25 15.42
C LYS A 287 16.11 -7.45 15.99
N ASN A 288 16.00 -6.12 16.11
CA ASN A 288 17.05 -5.21 16.56
C ASN A 288 18.38 -5.37 15.81
N LEU A 289 18.32 -5.67 14.51
CA LEU A 289 19.50 -5.84 13.67
C LEU A 289 20.06 -4.47 13.22
N PRO A 290 21.36 -4.39 12.88
CA PRO A 290 22.04 -3.12 12.61
C PRO A 290 21.40 -2.33 11.45
N VAL A 291 21.11 -1.07 11.69
CA VAL A 291 20.61 -0.11 10.70
C VAL A 291 21.57 1.07 10.60
N ARG A 292 21.66 1.66 9.41
CA ARG A 292 22.25 2.98 9.21
C ARG A 292 21.12 4.00 9.24
N LYS A 293 21.24 5.01 10.09
CA LYS A 293 20.35 6.19 10.10
C LYS A 293 21.13 7.40 9.63
N GLN A 294 20.46 8.33 8.97
CA GLN A 294 21.00 9.65 8.74
C GLN A 294 21.04 10.37 10.09
N GLY A 295 22.21 10.87 10.51
CA GLY A 295 22.38 11.69 11.72
C GLY A 295 21.80 13.09 11.51
#